data_8a916e9c44d1b5d1297be1d68e81aca9
#
_entry.id   8a916e9c44d1b5d1297be1d68e81aca9
#
_cell.length_a   1.000
_cell.length_b   1.000
_cell.length_c   1.000
_cell.angle_alpha   90.00
_cell.angle_beta   90.00
_cell.angle_gamma   90.00
#
_symmetry.space_group_name_H-M   'P 1'
#
loop_
_entity.id
_entity.type
_entity.pdbx_description
1 polymer ?
#
loop_
_entity_poly.entity_id
_entity_poly.type
_entity_poly.pdbx_seq_one_letter_code
_entity_poly.pdbx_strand_id
1 'polypeptide(L)'
;MRFAFVVRSLMFALLLMVVSGATYAQVRVAIAVGPPVLPVYAQPICPGDGYIWTPGYWDYDYDGADYFWVPGTWIMAPEVGYLWTPPYWGWGGSGFLFYDGYWGPTVGFYGGINYGFGYYGTGFYGGRWEGGHFQYNTSVWHVGGDFHNVYNERVNITNENRVSYNGHGGIDARATAQEEAAAHARRIGPVAAQTSQTQASRSDPQQRASVNHCQPGVVATARPGDFKGNGAVRGGEVSGHAENAGARPAVHPNDLPAIEHAPAPNTGNAKNDKKYQQQQSKLYATQQQDRQKLQQQQDKEHLQLDKQKADAATTQQVEQKHQQQTQQLQQTHTQQTQQMQQRQSTAPHSSGESKTK
;
A
#
# COMPACT_ATOMS: atom_id res chain seq x y z
N MET A 1 -24.96 -22.54 61.59
CA MET A 1 -25.21 -22.75 60.11
C MET A 1 -25.47 -21.47 59.30
N ARG A 2 -26.10 -20.44 59.85
CA ARG A 2 -26.38 -19.19 59.09
C ARG A 2 -25.10 -18.37 58.69
N PHE A 3 -24.09 -18.37 59.57
CA PHE A 3 -22.83 -17.60 59.30
C PHE A 3 -21.99 -18.17 58.17
N ALA A 4 -21.95 -19.50 58.01
CA ALA A 4 -21.21 -20.16 56.96
C ALA A 4 -21.84 -19.94 55.55
N PHE A 5 -23.16 -19.75 55.50
CA PHE A 5 -23.89 -19.46 54.26
C PHE A 5 -23.64 -18.04 53.76
N VAL A 6 -23.61 -17.06 54.69
CA VAL A 6 -23.34 -15.65 54.34
C VAL A 6 -21.91 -15.45 53.85
N VAL A 7 -20.93 -16.11 54.48
CA VAL A 7 -19.52 -16.04 54.03
C VAL A 7 -19.31 -16.70 52.66
N ARG A 8 -19.97 -17.83 52.37
CA ARG A 8 -19.93 -18.48 51.05
C ARG A 8 -20.58 -17.62 49.96
N SER A 9 -21.72 -16.97 50.27
CA SER A 9 -22.38 -16.08 49.33
C SER A 9 -21.57 -14.81 49.03
N LEU A 10 -20.88 -14.25 50.05
CA LEU A 10 -19.96 -13.11 49.87
C LEU A 10 -18.71 -13.49 49.03
N MET A 11 -18.15 -14.69 49.27
CA MET A 11 -17.01 -15.19 48.47
C MET A 11 -17.42 -15.42 46.99
N PHE A 12 -18.65 -15.94 46.76
CA PHE A 12 -19.15 -16.12 45.40
C PHE A 12 -19.43 -14.80 44.68
N ALA A 13 -19.95 -13.79 45.40
CA ALA A 13 -20.16 -12.44 44.88
C ALA A 13 -18.83 -11.73 44.57
N LEU A 14 -17.80 -11.93 45.40
CA LEU A 14 -16.46 -11.41 45.20
C LEU A 14 -15.76 -12.09 44.01
N LEU A 15 -15.97 -13.40 43.81
CA LEU A 15 -15.43 -14.14 42.66
C LEU A 15 -16.07 -13.74 41.35
N LEU A 16 -17.36 -13.37 41.35
CA LEU A 16 -18.08 -12.84 40.20
C LEU A 16 -17.64 -11.42 39.81
N MET A 17 -17.14 -10.61 40.74
CA MET A 17 -16.59 -9.28 40.44
C MET A 17 -15.19 -9.31 39.79
N VAL A 18 -14.45 -10.41 39.93
CA VAL A 18 -13.08 -10.53 39.34
C VAL A 18 -13.10 -10.96 37.86
N VAL A 19 -14.25 -11.39 37.32
CA VAL A 19 -14.43 -11.74 35.90
C VAL A 19 -15.02 -10.57 35.10
N SER A 20 -15.01 -9.35 35.63
CA SER A 20 -15.18 -8.16 34.84
C SER A 20 -13.92 -8.04 33.95
N GLY A 21 -13.92 -8.74 32.81
CA GLY A 21 -12.88 -8.59 31.81
C GLY A 21 -12.68 -7.11 31.57
N ALA A 22 -11.51 -6.60 31.92
CA ALA A 22 -11.12 -5.25 31.56
C ALA A 22 -11.20 -5.15 30.04
N THR A 23 -12.30 -4.67 29.51
CA THR A 23 -12.37 -4.16 28.16
C THR A 23 -11.45 -2.95 28.16
N TYR A 24 -10.19 -3.17 27.77
CA TYR A 24 -9.30 -2.08 27.44
C TYR A 24 -9.97 -1.34 26.28
N ALA A 25 -10.65 -0.23 26.59
CA ALA A 25 -11.03 0.73 25.57
C ALA A 25 -9.71 1.24 24.97
N GLN A 26 -9.35 0.74 23.81
CA GLN A 26 -8.23 1.29 23.06
C GLN A 26 -8.60 2.71 22.69
N VAL A 27 -7.97 3.68 23.34
CA VAL A 27 -8.09 5.09 22.97
C VAL A 27 -7.38 5.22 21.63
N ARG A 28 -8.16 5.30 20.57
CA ARG A 28 -7.63 5.57 19.22
C ARG A 28 -7.52 7.08 19.06
N VAL A 29 -6.30 7.58 18.93
CA VAL A 29 -6.04 8.99 18.65
C VAL A 29 -6.13 9.20 17.14
N ALA A 30 -6.99 10.13 16.71
CA ALA A 30 -7.14 10.46 15.29
C ALA A 30 -6.04 11.45 14.87
N ILE A 31 -5.39 11.18 13.74
CA ILE A 31 -4.35 12.03 13.14
C ILE A 31 -4.97 12.86 12.03
N ALA A 32 -4.73 14.17 12.04
CA ALA A 32 -5.32 15.10 11.07
C ALA A 32 -4.72 14.96 9.66
N VAL A 33 -3.46 14.53 9.54
CA VAL A 33 -2.74 14.38 8.28
C VAL A 33 -2.68 12.90 7.93
N GLY A 34 -3.06 12.52 6.70
CA GLY A 34 -2.99 11.14 6.24
C GLY A 34 -1.57 10.62 6.08
N PRO A 35 -1.35 9.31 6.16
CA PRO A 35 -0.03 8.71 5.96
C PRO A 35 0.48 8.93 4.54
N PRO A 36 1.81 8.99 4.34
CA PRO A 36 2.41 9.13 3.02
C PRO A 36 2.06 7.95 2.09
N VAL A 37 2.27 8.11 0.79
CA VAL A 37 2.09 7.02 -0.19
C VAL A 37 3.05 5.86 0.11
N LEU A 38 2.63 4.65 -0.27
CA LEU A 38 3.48 3.46 -0.08
C LEU A 38 4.72 3.53 -0.98
N PRO A 39 5.93 3.22 -0.47
CA PRO A 39 7.13 3.07 -1.29
C PRO A 39 7.02 1.84 -2.22
N VAL A 40 7.69 1.91 -3.37
CA VAL A 40 7.89 0.76 -4.27
C VAL A 40 9.23 0.10 -3.94
N TYR A 41 9.23 -1.22 -3.84
CA TYR A 41 10.45 -1.96 -3.52
C TYR A 41 10.37 -3.41 -4.03
N ALA A 42 11.54 -4.05 -4.12
CA ALA A 42 11.61 -5.49 -4.39
C ALA A 42 11.44 -6.29 -3.09
N GLN A 43 10.76 -7.44 -3.18
CA GLN A 43 10.65 -8.37 -2.07
C GLN A 43 11.97 -9.14 -1.91
N PRO A 44 12.59 -9.19 -0.72
CA PRO A 44 13.70 -10.09 -0.45
C PRO A 44 13.30 -11.56 -0.66
N ILE A 45 14.25 -12.42 -1.01
CA ILE A 45 14.01 -13.86 -1.13
C ILE A 45 13.47 -14.42 0.19
N CYS A 46 12.47 -15.31 0.10
CA CYS A 46 11.92 -16.00 1.26
C CYS A 46 13.00 -16.81 1.97
N PRO A 47 13.19 -16.66 3.30
CA PRO A 47 14.28 -17.29 4.02
C PRO A 47 14.08 -18.78 4.35
N GLY A 48 12.86 -19.30 4.16
CA GLY A 48 12.55 -20.70 4.46
C GLY A 48 11.07 -21.02 4.41
N ASP A 49 10.74 -22.29 4.56
CA ASP A 49 9.35 -22.78 4.58
C ASP A 49 8.58 -22.26 5.81
N GLY A 50 7.28 -22.02 5.68
CA GLY A 50 6.40 -21.49 6.73
C GLY A 50 6.51 -19.99 6.97
N TYR A 51 7.41 -19.26 6.29
CA TYR A 51 7.45 -17.81 6.34
C TYR A 51 6.39 -17.19 5.44
N ILE A 52 5.71 -16.19 5.97
CA ILE A 52 4.71 -15.40 5.27
C ILE A 52 5.19 -13.95 5.17
N TRP A 53 5.05 -13.36 3.99
CA TRP A 53 5.40 -11.96 3.80
C TRP A 53 4.43 -11.05 4.54
N THR A 54 4.96 -10.17 5.38
CA THR A 54 4.23 -9.07 6.00
C THR A 54 4.66 -7.79 5.32
N PRO A 55 3.79 -7.15 4.53
CA PRO A 55 4.18 -5.96 3.76
C PRO A 55 4.49 -4.79 4.66
N GLY A 56 5.32 -3.86 4.18
CA GLY A 56 5.63 -2.64 4.91
C GLY A 56 4.44 -1.69 4.96
N TYR A 57 4.42 -0.85 5.98
CA TYR A 57 3.36 0.13 6.22
C TYR A 57 3.89 1.36 6.95
N TRP A 58 3.16 2.46 6.87
CA TRP A 58 3.41 3.64 7.70
C TRP A 58 2.74 3.46 9.06
N ASP A 59 3.50 3.62 10.13
CA ASP A 59 3.01 3.73 11.50
C ASP A 59 3.21 5.16 12.00
N TYR A 60 2.69 5.51 13.16
CA TYR A 60 2.75 6.85 13.69
C TYR A 60 3.34 6.89 15.10
N ASP A 61 4.34 7.73 15.29
CA ASP A 61 4.92 8.03 16.60
C ASP A 61 4.18 9.19 17.25
N TYR A 62 3.27 8.89 18.18
CA TYR A 62 2.47 9.89 18.87
C TYR A 62 3.30 10.84 19.73
N ASP A 63 4.44 10.41 20.25
CA ASP A 63 5.35 11.23 21.06
C ASP A 63 6.15 12.20 20.17
N GLY A 64 6.59 11.70 19.00
CA GLY A 64 7.32 12.50 18.01
C GLY A 64 6.44 13.20 16.99
N ALA A 65 5.13 12.97 17.00
CA ALA A 65 4.15 13.52 16.07
C ALA A 65 4.55 13.35 14.59
N ASP A 66 5.06 12.15 14.22
CA ASP A 66 5.59 11.88 12.89
C ASP A 66 5.26 10.46 12.43
N TYR A 67 5.07 10.28 11.13
CA TYR A 67 4.99 8.96 10.52
C TYR A 67 6.37 8.33 10.41
N PHE A 68 6.44 7.01 10.60
CA PHE A 68 7.65 6.24 10.31
C PHE A 68 7.31 4.97 9.53
N TRP A 69 8.21 4.59 8.65
CA TRP A 69 8.03 3.41 7.82
C TRP A 69 8.46 2.16 8.58
N VAL A 70 7.59 1.17 8.63
CA VAL A 70 7.92 -0.19 9.10
C VAL A 70 8.19 -1.05 7.86
N PRO A 71 9.45 -1.45 7.61
CA PRO A 71 9.80 -2.23 6.43
C PRO A 71 9.07 -3.56 6.36
N GLY A 72 8.65 -3.95 5.15
CA GLY A 72 8.12 -5.29 4.93
C GLY A 72 9.17 -6.35 5.25
N THR A 73 8.73 -7.50 5.79
CA THR A 73 9.64 -8.57 6.20
C THR A 73 8.95 -9.94 6.20
N TRP A 74 9.76 -10.99 6.17
CA TRP A 74 9.27 -12.36 6.30
C TRP A 74 9.10 -12.75 7.76
N ILE A 75 7.92 -13.26 8.11
CA ILE A 75 7.59 -13.68 9.47
C ILE A 75 7.09 -15.12 9.46
N MET A 76 7.59 -15.93 10.38
CA MET A 76 7.05 -17.26 10.61
C MET A 76 5.63 -17.16 11.17
N ALA A 77 4.66 -17.82 10.53
CA ALA A 77 3.30 -17.83 11.02
C ALA A 77 3.22 -18.41 12.45
N PRO A 78 2.49 -17.79 13.38
CA PRO A 78 2.41 -18.27 14.78
C PRO A 78 1.71 -19.61 14.92
N GLU A 79 0.80 -19.93 14.01
CA GLU A 79 0.09 -21.22 13.93
C GLU A 79 -0.05 -21.64 12.47
N VAL A 80 0.00 -22.94 12.21
CA VAL A 80 -0.33 -23.51 10.91
C VAL A 80 -1.77 -23.16 10.55
N GLY A 81 -2.00 -22.72 9.32
CA GLY A 81 -3.31 -22.29 8.88
C GLY A 81 -3.58 -20.79 9.04
N TYR A 82 -2.68 -20.04 9.70
CA TYR A 82 -2.86 -18.61 9.89
C TYR A 82 -2.18 -17.79 8.80
N LEU A 83 -2.85 -16.72 8.37
CA LEU A 83 -2.42 -15.72 7.40
C LEU A 83 -2.37 -14.35 8.06
N TRP A 84 -1.52 -13.48 7.55
CA TRP A 84 -1.40 -12.10 8.05
C TRP A 84 -2.41 -11.18 7.38
N THR A 85 -3.17 -10.44 8.16
CA THR A 85 -3.95 -9.27 7.72
C THR A 85 -3.14 -8.02 8.02
N PRO A 86 -2.69 -7.26 7.01
CA PRO A 86 -1.91 -6.04 7.23
C PRO A 86 -2.67 -4.98 8.04
N PRO A 87 -1.96 -4.17 8.86
CA PRO A 87 -2.55 -2.99 9.48
C PRO A 87 -2.88 -1.95 8.41
N TYR A 88 -3.82 -1.04 8.70
CA TYR A 88 -4.16 0.02 7.78
C TYR A 88 -4.64 1.29 8.47
N TRP A 89 -4.58 2.42 7.78
CA TRP A 89 -5.18 3.68 8.18
C TRP A 89 -6.55 3.85 7.54
N GLY A 90 -7.53 4.27 8.32
CA GLY A 90 -8.89 4.54 7.83
C GLY A 90 -9.40 5.87 8.35
N TRP A 91 -10.22 6.57 7.56
CA TRP A 91 -10.83 7.83 7.97
C TRP A 91 -11.97 7.60 8.96
N GLY A 92 -11.85 8.14 10.18
CA GLY A 92 -12.81 8.00 11.27
C GLY A 92 -13.80 9.16 11.40
N GLY A 93 -13.98 9.99 10.37
CA GLY A 93 -14.88 11.15 10.39
C GLY A 93 -14.22 12.47 10.79
N SER A 94 -13.28 12.47 11.73
CA SER A 94 -12.54 13.66 12.18
C SER A 94 -11.02 13.56 12.01
N GLY A 95 -10.52 12.43 11.53
CA GLY A 95 -9.10 12.13 11.32
C GLY A 95 -8.86 10.68 10.99
N PHE A 96 -7.60 10.35 10.73
CA PHE A 96 -7.16 9.01 10.42
C PHE A 96 -6.96 8.19 11.68
N LEU A 97 -7.48 6.97 11.69
CA LEU A 97 -7.36 5.99 12.75
C LEU A 97 -6.54 4.82 12.27
N PHE A 98 -5.63 4.34 13.09
CA PHE A 98 -4.85 3.15 12.82
C PHE A 98 -5.59 1.89 13.24
N TYR A 99 -5.61 0.90 12.37
CA TYR A 99 -6.17 -0.43 12.61
C TYR A 99 -5.03 -1.44 12.59
N ASP A 100 -4.81 -2.09 13.73
CA ASP A 100 -3.71 -3.05 13.89
C ASP A 100 -3.88 -4.26 12.98
N GLY A 101 -2.75 -4.76 12.44
CA GLY A 101 -2.71 -6.03 11.75
C GLY A 101 -2.83 -7.21 12.73
N TYR A 102 -3.20 -8.37 12.19
CA TYR A 102 -3.38 -9.58 12.98
C TYR A 102 -3.20 -10.85 12.15
N TRP A 103 -2.92 -11.95 12.83
CA TRP A 103 -2.91 -13.29 12.27
C TRP A 103 -4.27 -13.96 12.47
N GLY A 104 -4.77 -14.63 11.44
CA GLY A 104 -6.03 -15.36 11.48
C GLY A 104 -6.13 -16.41 10.38
N PRO A 105 -7.13 -17.30 10.44
CA PRO A 105 -7.31 -18.36 9.43
C PRO A 105 -7.68 -17.81 8.06
N THR A 106 -8.14 -16.57 7.99
CA THR A 106 -8.51 -15.87 6.76
C THR A 106 -8.01 -14.43 6.85
N VAL A 107 -7.50 -13.89 5.75
CA VAL A 107 -7.14 -12.47 5.66
C VAL A 107 -8.41 -11.64 5.70
N GLY A 108 -8.46 -10.69 6.63
CA GLY A 108 -9.56 -9.77 6.79
C GLY A 108 -9.38 -8.48 5.98
N PHE A 109 -10.24 -7.50 6.25
CA PHE A 109 -10.15 -6.20 5.60
C PHE A 109 -8.91 -5.43 6.03
N TYR A 110 -8.19 -4.90 5.05
CA TYR A 110 -6.99 -4.07 5.23
C TYR A 110 -7.07 -2.75 4.45
N GLY A 111 -8.25 -2.12 4.49
CA GLY A 111 -8.47 -0.79 3.94
C GLY A 111 -8.61 -0.71 2.42
N GLY A 112 -8.67 -1.82 1.70
CA GLY A 112 -8.64 -1.82 0.24
C GLY A 112 -7.28 -1.40 -0.35
N ILE A 113 -6.22 -1.38 0.47
CA ILE A 113 -4.90 -0.85 0.13
C ILE A 113 -4.12 -1.89 -0.67
N ASN A 114 -3.52 -1.47 -1.78
CA ASN A 114 -2.59 -2.30 -2.53
C ASN A 114 -1.19 -2.20 -1.91
N TYR A 115 -0.85 -3.14 -1.01
CA TYR A 115 0.49 -3.28 -0.44
C TYR A 115 1.47 -4.00 -1.36
N GLY A 116 0.99 -4.55 -2.48
CA GLY A 116 1.78 -5.46 -3.31
C GLY A 116 1.91 -6.87 -2.70
N PHE A 117 2.70 -7.71 -3.35
CA PHE A 117 3.12 -9.02 -2.82
C PHE A 117 1.96 -9.90 -2.31
N GLY A 118 0.87 -9.97 -3.11
CA GLY A 118 -0.30 -10.77 -2.77
C GLY A 118 -1.38 -10.04 -1.95
N TYR A 119 -1.16 -8.82 -1.53
CA TYR A 119 -2.12 -7.95 -0.85
C TYR A 119 -2.54 -6.80 -1.79
N TYR A 120 -3.49 -7.06 -2.69
CA TYR A 120 -3.87 -6.14 -3.76
C TYR A 120 -5.19 -5.40 -3.53
N GLY A 121 -5.51 -5.11 -2.26
CA GLY A 121 -6.69 -4.37 -1.84
C GLY A 121 -7.78 -5.23 -1.24
N THR A 122 -7.93 -6.48 -1.67
CA THR A 122 -8.86 -7.45 -1.09
C THR A 122 -8.29 -8.87 -1.18
N GLY A 123 -8.60 -9.72 -0.21
CA GLY A 123 -8.14 -11.09 -0.17
C GLY A 123 -6.61 -11.24 -0.04
N PHE A 124 -6.10 -12.42 -0.39
CA PHE A 124 -4.69 -12.76 -0.32
C PHE A 124 -4.30 -13.73 -1.43
N TYR A 125 -3.21 -13.46 -2.11
CA TYR A 125 -2.77 -14.17 -3.32
C TYR A 125 -1.33 -14.69 -3.23
N GLY A 126 -0.62 -14.46 -2.11
CA GLY A 126 0.78 -14.87 -1.94
C GLY A 126 0.97 -16.36 -1.73
N GLY A 127 -0.08 -17.07 -1.31
CA GLY A 127 -0.03 -18.51 -1.07
C GLY A 127 -1.23 -19.02 -0.28
N ARG A 128 -1.21 -20.29 0.09
CA ARG A 128 -2.25 -20.93 0.87
C ARG A 128 -1.72 -22.09 1.72
N TRP A 129 -2.37 -22.39 2.80
CA TRP A 129 -2.09 -23.56 3.61
C TRP A 129 -2.76 -24.82 3.00
N GLU A 130 -1.99 -25.89 2.83
CA GLU A 130 -2.47 -27.16 2.33
C GLU A 130 -1.70 -28.32 2.98
N GLY A 131 -2.39 -29.27 3.58
CA GLY A 131 -1.77 -30.40 4.27
C GLY A 131 -0.80 -30.05 5.40
N GLY A 132 -0.97 -28.90 6.04
CA GLY A 132 -0.06 -28.43 7.11
C GLY A 132 1.17 -27.67 6.60
N HIS A 133 1.35 -27.54 5.29
CA HIS A 133 2.45 -26.80 4.66
C HIS A 133 1.91 -25.57 3.94
N PHE A 134 2.72 -24.51 3.93
CA PHE A 134 2.37 -23.31 3.17
C PHE A 134 2.82 -23.47 1.72
N GLN A 135 1.87 -23.35 0.79
CA GLN A 135 2.11 -23.39 -0.66
C GLN A 135 2.33 -21.97 -1.16
N TYR A 136 3.46 -21.70 -1.77
CA TYR A 136 3.88 -20.38 -2.23
C TYR A 136 3.45 -20.14 -3.67
N ASN A 137 2.80 -18.99 -3.94
CA ASN A 137 2.51 -18.59 -5.31
C ASN A 137 3.73 -17.90 -5.93
N THR A 138 4.46 -18.58 -6.79
CA THR A 138 5.68 -18.06 -7.44
C THR A 138 5.42 -16.95 -8.47
N SER A 139 4.16 -16.74 -8.89
CA SER A 139 3.80 -15.56 -9.68
C SER A 139 3.69 -14.27 -8.86
N VAL A 140 3.72 -14.39 -7.53
CA VAL A 140 3.54 -13.27 -6.58
C VAL A 140 4.75 -13.10 -5.69
N TRP A 141 5.34 -14.20 -5.20
CA TRP A 141 6.43 -14.17 -4.21
C TRP A 141 7.74 -14.69 -4.77
N HIS A 142 8.81 -14.04 -4.37
CA HIS A 142 10.17 -14.46 -4.72
C HIS A 142 10.65 -15.53 -3.71
N VAL A 143 10.52 -16.80 -4.10
CA VAL A 143 11.00 -17.96 -3.33
C VAL A 143 12.21 -18.57 -4.02
N GLY A 144 13.15 -19.14 -3.22
CA GLY A 144 14.34 -19.81 -3.75
C GLY A 144 14.04 -21.10 -4.53
N GLY A 145 14.97 -21.56 -5.34
CA GLY A 145 14.83 -22.77 -6.17
C GLY A 145 14.68 -24.08 -5.38
N ASP A 146 15.01 -24.09 -4.07
CA ASP A 146 14.93 -25.25 -3.20
C ASP A 146 13.53 -25.47 -2.59
N PHE A 147 12.58 -24.57 -2.87
CA PHE A 147 11.21 -24.71 -2.39
C PHE A 147 10.43 -25.73 -3.22
N HIS A 148 9.85 -26.72 -2.55
CA HIS A 148 8.99 -27.75 -3.18
C HIS A 148 7.50 -27.44 -3.06
N ASN A 149 7.12 -26.63 -2.05
CA ASN A 149 5.73 -26.25 -1.77
C ASN A 149 5.37 -25.00 -2.57
N VAL A 150 5.32 -25.12 -3.89
CA VAL A 150 5.11 -23.99 -4.78
C VAL A 150 4.03 -24.29 -5.82
N TYR A 151 3.33 -23.25 -6.22
CA TYR A 151 2.46 -23.25 -7.38
C TYR A 151 2.60 -21.91 -8.13
N ASN A 152 2.09 -21.86 -9.35
CA ASN A 152 2.12 -20.64 -10.15
C ASN A 152 0.69 -20.32 -10.61
N GLU A 153 0.09 -19.31 -9.98
CA GLU A 153 -1.24 -18.83 -10.33
C GLU A 153 -1.17 -17.35 -10.62
N ARG A 154 -1.47 -16.97 -11.86
CA ARG A 154 -1.41 -15.57 -12.28
C ARG A 154 -2.52 -14.78 -11.63
N VAL A 155 -2.19 -13.63 -11.02
CA VAL A 155 -3.13 -12.71 -10.38
C VAL A 155 -3.35 -11.51 -11.30
N ASN A 156 -4.62 -11.19 -11.54
CA ASN A 156 -4.98 -9.98 -12.28
C ASN A 156 -5.11 -8.81 -11.30
N ILE A 157 -4.14 -7.89 -11.33
CA ILE A 157 -4.10 -6.73 -10.43
C ILE A 157 -4.80 -5.57 -11.15
N THR A 158 -5.94 -5.15 -10.62
CA THR A 158 -6.75 -4.05 -11.17
C THR A 158 -6.50 -2.71 -10.45
N ASN A 159 -5.93 -2.76 -9.25
CA ASN A 159 -5.64 -1.58 -8.43
C ASN A 159 -4.14 -1.35 -8.34
N GLU A 160 -3.62 -0.39 -9.09
CA GLU A 160 -2.20 -0.03 -9.12
C GLU A 160 -1.89 1.25 -8.30
N ASN A 161 -2.87 1.81 -7.60
CA ASN A 161 -2.64 3.01 -6.81
C ASN A 161 -1.79 2.69 -5.57
N ARG A 162 -1.08 3.70 -5.08
CA ARG A 162 -0.17 3.60 -3.93
C ARG A 162 -0.66 4.36 -2.70
N VAL A 163 -1.93 4.69 -2.69
CA VAL A 163 -2.58 5.33 -1.55
C VAL A 163 -2.54 4.37 -0.36
N SER A 164 -2.11 4.88 0.79
CA SER A 164 -1.83 4.10 1.99
C SER A 164 -2.95 4.13 3.03
N TYR A 165 -4.13 4.65 2.67
CA TYR A 165 -5.26 4.78 3.60
C TYR A 165 -6.62 4.63 2.91
N ASN A 166 -7.62 4.25 3.69
CA ASN A 166 -9.01 4.14 3.29
C ASN A 166 -9.82 5.38 3.73
N GLY A 167 -10.82 5.76 2.94
CA GLY A 167 -11.75 6.85 3.23
C GLY A 167 -11.30 8.19 2.66
N HIS A 168 -11.76 9.27 3.25
CA HIS A 168 -11.70 10.65 2.75
C HIS A 168 -10.39 11.04 2.02
N GLY A 169 -10.47 11.23 0.71
CA GLY A 169 -9.32 11.56 -0.14
C GLY A 169 -8.41 10.36 -0.47
N GLY A 170 -8.70 9.18 0.03
CA GLY A 170 -7.98 7.94 -0.21
C GLY A 170 -8.81 6.90 -0.97
N ILE A 171 -8.61 5.63 -0.60
CA ILE A 171 -9.31 4.49 -1.21
C ILE A 171 -10.73 4.42 -0.64
N ASP A 172 -11.73 4.36 -1.50
CA ASP A 172 -13.11 4.08 -1.10
C ASP A 172 -13.40 2.58 -1.26
N ALA A 173 -13.02 1.81 -0.24
CA ALA A 173 -13.28 0.38 -0.18
C ALA A 173 -14.03 0.01 1.09
N ARG A 174 -14.86 -1.03 0.99
CA ARG A 174 -15.58 -1.63 2.12
C ARG A 174 -15.19 -3.08 2.26
N ALA A 175 -15.26 -3.58 3.48
CA ALA A 175 -15.04 -4.99 3.75
C ALA A 175 -16.08 -5.85 3.01
N THR A 176 -15.61 -6.93 2.43
CA THR A 176 -16.49 -8.00 1.92
C THR A 176 -17.06 -8.79 3.09
N ALA A 177 -18.14 -9.55 2.87
CA ALA A 177 -18.72 -10.41 3.91
C ALA A 177 -17.70 -11.41 4.49
N GLN A 178 -16.76 -11.90 3.66
CA GLN A 178 -15.70 -12.80 4.12
C GLN A 178 -14.68 -12.07 5.01
N GLU A 179 -14.29 -10.85 4.66
CA GLU A 179 -13.38 -10.02 5.46
C GLU A 179 -14.02 -9.57 6.78
N GLU A 180 -15.33 -9.27 6.77
CA GLU A 180 -16.10 -9.01 8.00
C GLU A 180 -16.14 -10.24 8.91
N ALA A 181 -16.40 -11.42 8.35
CA ALA A 181 -16.36 -12.68 9.10
C ALA A 181 -14.97 -12.95 9.70
N ALA A 182 -13.89 -12.67 8.96
CA ALA A 182 -12.52 -12.79 9.46
C ALA A 182 -12.24 -11.86 10.65
N ALA A 183 -12.87 -10.69 10.72
CA ALA A 183 -12.74 -9.77 11.84
C ALA A 183 -13.34 -10.33 13.16
N HIS A 184 -14.27 -11.27 13.08
CA HIS A 184 -14.90 -11.94 14.22
C HIS A 184 -14.31 -13.31 14.54
N ALA A 185 -13.42 -13.84 13.68
CA ALA A 185 -12.74 -15.12 13.91
C ALA A 185 -11.66 -15.00 15.02
N ARG A 186 -11.12 -16.15 15.46
CA ARG A 186 -9.99 -16.17 16.41
C ARG A 186 -8.78 -15.48 15.75
N ARG A 187 -8.20 -14.51 16.45
CA ARG A 187 -7.07 -13.71 15.97
C ARG A 187 -5.92 -13.73 16.97
N ILE A 188 -4.70 -13.65 16.46
CA ILE A 188 -3.47 -13.45 17.21
C ILE A 188 -2.89 -12.11 16.78
N GLY A 189 -2.53 -11.25 17.70
CA GLY A 189 -1.85 -9.97 17.42
C GLY A 189 -0.48 -10.18 16.79
N PRO A 190 0.23 -9.09 16.48
CA PRO A 190 1.60 -9.15 15.99
C PRO A 190 2.50 -9.97 16.91
N VAL A 191 3.31 -10.87 16.34
CA VAL A 191 4.27 -11.66 17.10
C VAL A 191 5.48 -10.83 17.51
N ALA A 192 6.30 -11.35 18.44
CA ALA A 192 7.49 -10.65 18.99
C ALA A 192 8.44 -10.14 17.88
N ALA A 193 8.62 -10.90 16.80
CA ALA A 193 9.42 -10.49 15.67
C ALA A 193 8.88 -9.23 14.96
N GLN A 194 7.56 -9.12 14.81
CA GLN A 194 6.90 -7.95 14.23
C GLN A 194 6.97 -6.74 15.15
N THR A 195 6.72 -6.91 16.45
CA THR A 195 6.85 -5.82 17.42
C THR A 195 8.29 -5.31 17.52
N SER A 196 9.29 -6.20 17.44
CA SER A 196 10.70 -5.81 17.38
C SER A 196 11.03 -5.03 16.10
N GLN A 197 10.47 -5.43 14.95
CA GLN A 197 10.60 -4.70 13.68
C GLN A 197 10.04 -3.28 13.79
N THR A 198 8.82 -3.15 14.32
CA THR A 198 8.16 -1.84 14.52
C THR A 198 8.97 -0.96 15.47
N GLN A 199 9.46 -1.51 16.60
CA GLN A 199 10.26 -0.76 17.55
C GLN A 199 11.60 -0.30 16.97
N ALA A 200 12.29 -1.15 16.21
CA ALA A 200 13.53 -0.80 15.52
C ALA A 200 13.29 0.32 14.50
N SER A 201 12.18 0.23 13.73
CA SER A 201 11.78 1.26 12.77
C SER A 201 11.48 2.60 13.43
N ARG A 202 10.73 2.59 14.54
CA ARG A 202 10.41 3.81 15.31
C ARG A 202 11.66 4.51 15.84
N SER A 203 12.69 3.74 16.19
CA SER A 203 13.96 4.23 16.75
C SER A 203 14.95 4.72 15.69
N ASP A 204 14.75 4.37 14.41
CA ASP A 204 15.65 4.77 13.32
C ASP A 204 15.16 6.07 12.66
N PRO A 205 15.95 7.18 12.79
CA PRO A 205 15.59 8.44 12.14
C PRO A 205 15.41 8.35 10.62
N GLN A 206 16.10 7.42 9.95
CA GLN A 206 16.00 7.24 8.51
C GLN A 206 14.65 6.64 8.07
N GLN A 207 13.86 6.13 9.00
CA GLN A 207 12.52 5.64 8.74
C GLN A 207 11.44 6.72 8.95
N ARG A 208 11.77 7.89 9.54
CA ARG A 208 10.83 8.98 9.79
C ARG A 208 10.51 9.77 8.54
N ALA A 209 9.22 10.01 8.29
CA ALA A 209 8.74 10.72 7.11
C ALA A 209 9.27 12.16 7.01
N SER A 210 9.38 12.86 8.13
CA SER A 210 9.94 14.22 8.21
C SER A 210 11.43 14.28 7.86
N VAL A 211 12.19 13.20 8.13
CA VAL A 211 13.64 13.12 7.87
C VAL A 211 13.93 12.62 6.46
N ASN A 212 13.21 11.59 6.02
CA ASN A 212 13.47 10.92 4.75
C ASN A 212 12.63 11.47 3.58
N HIS A 213 11.84 12.51 3.81
CA HIS A 213 10.93 13.09 2.81
C HIS A 213 9.98 12.06 2.17
N CYS A 214 9.46 11.15 3.01
CA CYS A 214 8.60 10.03 2.63
C CYS A 214 9.30 8.97 1.73
N GLN A 215 10.64 8.93 1.75
CA GLN A 215 11.48 7.94 1.08
C GLN A 215 12.31 7.16 2.10
N PRO A 216 11.76 6.09 2.71
CA PRO A 216 12.45 5.37 3.78
C PRO A 216 13.80 4.83 3.35
N GLY A 217 14.80 4.93 4.24
CA GLY A 217 16.15 4.44 3.98
C GLY A 217 16.20 2.92 3.77
N VAL A 218 15.37 2.16 4.50
CA VAL A 218 15.16 0.72 4.31
C VAL A 218 13.67 0.48 4.09
N VAL A 219 13.30 -0.13 2.98
CA VAL A 219 11.89 -0.36 2.61
C VAL A 219 11.42 -1.79 2.85
N ALA A 220 12.35 -2.75 2.88
CA ALA A 220 12.07 -4.15 3.20
C ALA A 220 13.30 -4.83 3.79
N THR A 221 13.10 -5.93 4.52
CA THR A 221 14.17 -6.74 5.10
C THR A 221 13.88 -8.23 4.94
N ALA A 222 14.92 -9.04 4.72
CA ALA A 222 14.77 -10.49 4.68
C ALA A 222 14.47 -11.09 6.07
N ARG A 223 14.90 -10.41 7.13
CA ARG A 223 14.67 -10.81 8.53
C ARG A 223 14.28 -9.60 9.37
N PRO A 224 13.38 -9.75 10.35
CA PRO A 224 12.98 -8.67 11.25
C PRO A 224 14.17 -8.02 11.95
N GLY A 225 14.19 -6.68 12.00
CA GLY A 225 15.22 -5.90 12.69
C GLY A 225 16.56 -5.76 11.96
N ASP A 226 16.75 -6.44 10.84
CA ASP A 226 18.01 -6.39 10.08
C ASP A 226 18.03 -5.23 9.06
N PHE A 227 18.20 -4.01 9.55
CA PHE A 227 18.23 -2.80 8.70
C PHE A 227 19.62 -2.53 8.09
N LYS A 228 20.64 -3.27 8.50
CA LYS A 228 22.04 -3.07 8.06
C LYS A 228 22.61 -4.24 7.29
N GLY A 229 21.96 -5.41 7.33
CA GLY A 229 22.43 -6.64 6.71
C GLY A 229 22.21 -6.68 5.20
N ASN A 230 22.78 -7.70 4.56
CA ASN A 230 22.67 -7.94 3.12
C ASN A 230 21.23 -8.24 2.65
N GLY A 231 20.31 -8.52 3.57
CA GLY A 231 18.87 -8.71 3.29
C GLY A 231 18.03 -7.45 3.43
N ALA A 232 18.64 -6.28 3.73
CA ALA A 232 17.95 -5.00 3.77
C ALA A 232 17.85 -4.42 2.35
N VAL A 233 16.62 -4.15 1.90
CA VAL A 233 16.34 -3.47 0.63
C VAL A 233 16.22 -1.98 0.91
N ARG A 234 17.07 -1.19 0.25
CA ARG A 234 17.09 0.27 0.43
C ARG A 234 16.08 0.96 -0.47
N GLY A 235 15.55 2.09 0.01
CA GLY A 235 14.71 2.97 -0.79
C GLY A 235 15.51 3.51 -1.99
N GLY A 236 14.91 3.39 -3.19
CA GLY A 236 15.58 3.78 -4.44
C GLY A 236 16.38 2.67 -5.13
N GLU A 237 16.73 1.59 -4.46
CA GLU A 237 17.31 0.40 -5.09
C GLU A 237 16.20 -0.51 -5.61
N VAL A 238 15.74 -0.27 -6.83
CA VAL A 238 14.92 -1.24 -7.56
C VAL A 238 15.87 -2.25 -8.20
N SER A 239 16.34 -3.22 -7.44
CA SER A 239 17.09 -4.35 -7.98
C SER A 239 16.18 -5.25 -8.81
N GLY A 240 16.63 -5.63 -9.99
CA GLY A 240 16.00 -6.26 -11.12
C GLY A 240 15.18 -7.55 -10.99
N HIS A 241 14.38 -7.73 -9.95
CA HIS A 241 13.47 -8.86 -9.79
C HIS A 241 12.09 -8.47 -9.23
N ALA A 242 11.63 -7.26 -9.55
CA ALA A 242 10.26 -6.82 -9.20
C ALA A 242 9.24 -7.28 -10.26
N GLU A 243 9.24 -8.54 -10.62
CA GLU A 243 8.37 -9.01 -11.71
C GLU A 243 6.89 -9.10 -11.36
N ASN A 244 6.44 -8.87 -10.13
CA ASN A 244 5.01 -8.85 -9.79
C ASN A 244 4.62 -8.03 -8.55
N ALA A 245 5.44 -7.09 -8.09
CA ALA A 245 5.01 -6.10 -7.12
C ALA A 245 4.58 -4.84 -7.86
N GLY A 246 3.33 -4.48 -7.79
CA GLY A 246 2.66 -3.43 -8.52
C GLY A 246 3.54 -2.28 -9.01
N ALA A 247 3.45 -2.00 -10.30
CA ALA A 247 4.10 -0.97 -11.10
C ALA A 247 5.61 -0.80 -10.84
N ARG A 248 6.43 -1.43 -11.67
CA ARG A 248 7.78 -0.90 -11.97
C ARG A 248 7.65 0.61 -12.13
N PRO A 249 8.58 1.44 -11.61
CA PRO A 249 8.65 2.80 -12.12
C PRO A 249 8.67 2.67 -13.64
N ALA A 250 7.67 3.24 -14.30
CA ALA A 250 7.52 3.08 -15.74
C ALA A 250 8.84 3.46 -16.40
N VAL A 251 9.53 2.51 -17.00
CA VAL A 251 10.77 2.77 -17.74
C VAL A 251 10.38 3.44 -19.03
N HIS A 252 9.31 2.95 -19.65
CA HIS A 252 8.80 3.45 -20.92
C HIS A 252 7.41 4.08 -20.74
N PRO A 253 7.03 5.03 -21.60
CA PRO A 253 5.71 5.65 -21.56
C PRO A 253 4.53 4.68 -21.65
N ASN A 254 4.69 3.53 -22.30
CA ASN A 254 3.65 2.49 -22.38
C ASN A 254 3.44 1.74 -21.05
N ASP A 255 4.41 1.80 -20.14
CA ASP A 255 4.29 1.21 -18.78
C ASP A 255 3.47 2.11 -17.86
N LEU A 256 3.24 3.37 -18.24
CA LEU A 256 2.42 4.29 -17.44
C LEU A 256 0.94 3.86 -17.46
N PRO A 257 0.22 3.99 -16.34
CA PRO A 257 -1.21 3.72 -16.29
C PRO A 257 -1.97 4.58 -17.32
N ALA A 258 -3.14 4.10 -17.75
CA ALA A 258 -3.99 4.85 -18.67
C ALA A 258 -4.25 6.27 -18.13
N ILE A 259 -4.26 7.27 -19.02
CA ILE A 259 -4.58 8.63 -18.60
C ILE A 259 -6.09 8.68 -18.32
N GLU A 260 -6.46 8.87 -17.06
CA GLU A 260 -7.86 8.95 -16.67
C GLU A 260 -8.51 10.28 -17.12
N HIS A 261 -9.70 10.19 -17.68
CA HIS A 261 -10.54 11.34 -17.94
C HIS A 261 -11.23 11.76 -16.64
N ALA A 262 -10.75 12.81 -16.00
CA ALA A 262 -11.54 13.43 -14.94
C ALA A 262 -12.87 13.95 -15.53
N PRO A 263 -14.03 13.70 -14.89
CA PRO A 263 -15.29 14.26 -15.34
C PRO A 263 -15.23 15.79 -15.33
N ALA A 264 -15.79 16.43 -16.33
CA ALA A 264 -15.87 17.89 -16.36
C ALA A 264 -16.74 18.38 -15.20
N PRO A 265 -16.38 19.50 -14.55
CA PRO A 265 -17.17 20.05 -13.47
C PRO A 265 -18.56 20.43 -13.98
N ASN A 266 -19.59 20.05 -13.22
CA ASN A 266 -20.97 20.47 -13.47
C ASN A 266 -21.18 21.84 -12.83
N THR A 267 -21.12 22.90 -13.64
CA THR A 267 -21.27 24.28 -13.18
C THR A 267 -22.72 24.78 -13.20
N GLY A 268 -23.64 23.92 -13.64
CA GLY A 268 -25.06 24.31 -13.90
C GLY A 268 -25.23 25.19 -15.15
N ASN A 269 -24.16 25.44 -15.90
CA ASN A 269 -24.17 26.19 -17.14
C ASN A 269 -23.66 25.36 -18.31
N ALA A 270 -24.56 24.84 -19.12
CA ALA A 270 -24.24 23.93 -20.22
C ALA A 270 -23.16 24.44 -21.19
N LYS A 271 -23.05 25.77 -21.39
CA LYS A 271 -22.02 26.36 -22.25
C LYS A 271 -20.62 26.27 -21.61
N ASN A 272 -20.52 26.49 -20.29
CA ASN A 272 -19.27 26.37 -19.56
C ASN A 272 -18.86 24.89 -19.45
N ASP A 273 -19.84 24.03 -19.16
CA ASP A 273 -19.58 22.58 -19.04
C ASP A 273 -19.05 22.00 -20.36
N LYS A 274 -19.65 22.38 -21.48
CA LYS A 274 -19.13 21.99 -22.81
C LYS A 274 -17.72 22.52 -23.07
N LYS A 275 -17.43 23.76 -22.69
CA LYS A 275 -16.12 24.37 -22.84
C LYS A 275 -15.08 23.61 -21.98
N TYR A 276 -15.40 23.26 -20.75
CA TYR A 276 -14.51 22.53 -19.86
C TYR A 276 -14.26 21.10 -20.36
N GLN A 277 -15.30 20.43 -20.84
CA GLN A 277 -15.18 19.12 -21.46
C GLN A 277 -14.25 19.14 -22.69
N GLN A 278 -14.36 20.15 -23.53
CA GLN A 278 -13.47 20.32 -24.69
C GLN A 278 -12.01 20.56 -24.27
N GLN A 279 -11.79 21.36 -23.22
CA GLN A 279 -10.43 21.60 -22.70
C GLN A 279 -9.79 20.32 -22.15
N GLN A 280 -10.56 19.52 -21.39
CA GLN A 280 -10.11 18.24 -20.86
C GLN A 280 -9.78 17.24 -21.97
N SER A 281 -10.66 17.12 -22.97
CA SER A 281 -10.44 16.24 -24.14
C SER A 281 -9.20 16.64 -24.92
N LYS A 282 -8.97 17.95 -25.08
CA LYS A 282 -7.76 18.46 -25.78
C LYS A 282 -6.49 18.16 -24.97
N LEU A 283 -6.51 18.37 -23.65
CA LEU A 283 -5.36 18.05 -22.81
C LEU A 283 -5.05 16.55 -22.86
N TYR A 284 -6.06 15.71 -22.73
CA TYR A 284 -5.93 14.26 -22.84
C TYR A 284 -5.29 13.83 -24.19
N ALA A 285 -5.79 14.35 -25.30
CA ALA A 285 -5.24 14.05 -26.61
C ALA A 285 -3.75 14.48 -26.72
N THR A 286 -3.38 15.63 -26.15
CA THR A 286 -2.00 16.10 -26.10
C THR A 286 -1.13 15.17 -25.30
N GLN A 287 -1.56 14.78 -24.10
CA GLN A 287 -0.83 13.86 -23.22
C GLN A 287 -0.63 12.47 -23.86
N GLN A 288 -1.64 11.95 -24.54
CA GLN A 288 -1.53 10.72 -25.32
C GLN A 288 -0.48 10.84 -26.44
N GLN A 289 -0.48 11.96 -27.15
CA GLN A 289 0.48 12.20 -28.22
C GLN A 289 1.92 12.31 -27.69
N ASP A 290 2.10 12.96 -26.55
CA ASP A 290 3.41 13.08 -25.90
C ASP A 290 3.96 11.72 -25.45
N ARG A 291 3.10 10.85 -24.90
CA ARG A 291 3.46 9.45 -24.58
C ARG A 291 3.93 8.70 -25.81
N GLN A 292 3.15 8.75 -26.90
CA GLN A 292 3.48 8.05 -28.12
C GLN A 292 4.81 8.53 -28.73
N LYS A 293 5.06 9.84 -28.70
CA LYS A 293 6.32 10.41 -29.20
C LYS A 293 7.53 9.93 -28.41
N LEU A 294 7.43 9.98 -27.07
CA LEU A 294 8.52 9.53 -26.20
C LEU A 294 8.75 8.03 -26.35
N GLN A 295 7.70 7.21 -26.44
CA GLN A 295 7.81 5.77 -26.69
C GLN A 295 8.54 5.48 -28.01
N GLN A 296 8.12 6.13 -29.10
CA GLN A 296 8.77 5.94 -30.40
C GLN A 296 10.24 6.35 -30.40
N GLN A 297 10.60 7.36 -29.61
CA GLN A 297 12.00 7.77 -29.45
C GLN A 297 12.81 6.69 -28.73
N GLN A 298 12.29 6.18 -27.61
CA GLN A 298 12.93 5.13 -26.82
C GLN A 298 13.06 3.81 -27.62
N ASP A 299 12.03 3.42 -28.35
CA ASP A 299 12.08 2.25 -29.26
C ASP A 299 13.17 2.36 -30.29
N LYS A 300 13.39 3.56 -30.87
CA LYS A 300 14.50 3.81 -31.83
C LYS A 300 15.87 3.71 -31.15
N GLU A 301 16.01 4.21 -29.92
CA GLU A 301 17.25 4.10 -29.16
C GLU A 301 17.58 2.62 -28.87
N HIS A 302 16.58 1.78 -28.50
CA HIS A 302 16.78 0.34 -28.36
C HIS A 302 17.20 -0.35 -29.64
N LEU A 303 16.55 -0.03 -30.79
CA LEU A 303 16.94 -0.58 -32.08
C LEU A 303 18.37 -0.22 -32.47
N GLN A 304 18.88 0.93 -32.01
CA GLN A 304 20.28 1.32 -32.24
C GLN A 304 21.24 0.53 -31.35
N LEU A 305 20.89 0.33 -30.05
CA LEU A 305 21.68 -0.49 -29.13
C LEU A 305 21.83 -1.93 -29.64
N ASP A 306 20.75 -2.52 -30.12
CA ASP A 306 20.75 -3.88 -30.71
C ASP A 306 21.64 -3.98 -31.94
N LYS A 307 21.58 -2.99 -32.85
CA LYS A 307 22.42 -2.94 -34.03
C LYS A 307 23.90 -2.78 -33.69
N GLN A 308 24.22 -2.02 -32.65
CA GLN A 308 25.59 -1.78 -32.18
C GLN A 308 26.11 -2.90 -31.28
N LYS A 309 25.28 -3.89 -30.93
CA LYS A 309 25.59 -4.94 -29.94
C LYS A 309 26.17 -4.33 -28.66
N ALA A 310 25.48 -3.29 -28.16
CA ALA A 310 25.90 -2.56 -26.96
C ALA A 310 26.10 -3.51 -25.78
N ASP A 311 27.07 -3.21 -24.92
CA ASP A 311 27.30 -3.96 -23.70
C ASP A 311 26.21 -3.71 -22.64
N ALA A 312 26.17 -4.56 -21.62
CA ALA A 312 25.17 -4.47 -20.57
C ALA A 312 25.20 -3.13 -19.80
N ALA A 313 26.38 -2.54 -19.63
CA ALA A 313 26.54 -1.26 -18.92
C ALA A 313 25.94 -0.10 -19.72
N THR A 314 26.18 -0.07 -21.03
CA THR A 314 25.60 0.93 -21.96
C THR A 314 24.08 0.78 -22.01
N THR A 315 23.58 -0.45 -22.12
CA THR A 315 22.14 -0.72 -22.11
C THR A 315 21.49 -0.23 -20.79
N GLN A 316 22.10 -0.51 -19.65
CA GLN A 316 21.62 -0.07 -18.35
C GLN A 316 21.58 1.47 -18.20
N GLN A 317 22.57 2.17 -18.73
CA GLN A 317 22.57 3.65 -18.73
C GLN A 317 21.43 4.22 -19.58
N VAL A 318 21.13 3.62 -20.72
CA VAL A 318 20.02 4.05 -21.58
C VAL A 318 18.68 3.79 -20.90
N GLU A 319 18.52 2.63 -20.25
CA GLU A 319 17.30 2.34 -19.46
C GLU A 319 17.09 3.33 -18.31
N GLN A 320 18.13 3.69 -17.59
CA GLN A 320 18.03 4.73 -16.53
C GLN A 320 17.62 6.09 -17.12
N LYS A 321 18.16 6.46 -18.27
CA LYS A 321 17.75 7.68 -19.00
C LYS A 321 16.28 7.61 -19.40
N HIS A 322 15.81 6.48 -19.94
CA HIS A 322 14.41 6.27 -20.31
C HIS A 322 13.47 6.39 -19.12
N GLN A 323 13.84 5.79 -18.00
CA GLN A 323 13.10 5.90 -16.75
C GLN A 323 12.96 7.35 -16.28
N GLN A 324 14.05 8.13 -16.30
CA GLN A 324 14.01 9.55 -15.93
C GLN A 324 13.11 10.36 -16.87
N GLN A 325 13.20 10.14 -18.16
CA GLN A 325 12.35 10.82 -19.15
C GLN A 325 10.87 10.49 -18.95
N THR A 326 10.55 9.23 -18.68
CA THR A 326 9.18 8.77 -18.44
C THR A 326 8.61 9.35 -17.15
N GLN A 327 9.40 9.41 -16.07
CA GLN A 327 9.00 10.06 -14.81
C GLN A 327 8.77 11.57 -14.99
N GLN A 328 9.64 12.24 -15.75
CA GLN A 328 9.48 13.66 -16.04
C GLN A 328 8.21 13.94 -16.86
N LEU A 329 7.91 13.09 -17.84
CA LEU A 329 6.68 13.15 -18.62
C LEU A 329 5.45 13.01 -17.69
N GLN A 330 5.44 12.02 -16.80
CA GLN A 330 4.36 11.78 -15.86
C GLN A 330 4.14 12.97 -14.92
N GLN A 331 5.21 13.53 -14.36
CA GLN A 331 5.15 14.72 -13.51
C GLN A 331 4.56 15.93 -14.26
N THR A 332 5.00 16.13 -15.50
CA THR A 332 4.49 17.22 -16.36
C THR A 332 3.00 17.05 -16.62
N HIS A 333 2.55 15.85 -16.97
CA HIS A 333 1.12 15.56 -17.19
C HIS A 333 0.28 15.75 -15.93
N THR A 334 0.78 15.32 -14.78
CA THR A 334 0.12 15.53 -13.48
C THR A 334 -0.05 17.01 -13.17
N GLN A 335 1.00 17.81 -13.34
CA GLN A 335 0.95 19.26 -13.13
C GLN A 335 -0.02 19.96 -14.09
N GLN A 336 -0.02 19.60 -15.38
CA GLN A 336 -0.95 20.14 -16.36
C GLN A 336 -2.41 19.84 -15.99
N THR A 337 -2.69 18.63 -15.56
CA THR A 337 -4.04 18.20 -15.13
C THR A 337 -4.48 18.98 -13.89
N GLN A 338 -3.63 19.11 -12.88
CA GLN A 338 -3.91 19.88 -11.66
C GLN A 338 -4.14 21.36 -11.96
N GLN A 339 -3.32 21.99 -12.80
CA GLN A 339 -3.48 23.38 -13.20
C GLN A 339 -4.81 23.60 -13.95
N MET A 340 -5.19 22.68 -14.82
CA MET A 340 -6.47 22.75 -15.51
C MET A 340 -7.64 22.64 -14.53
N GLN A 341 -7.61 21.69 -13.61
CA GLN A 341 -8.65 21.52 -12.59
C GLN A 341 -8.77 22.76 -11.69
N GLN A 342 -7.65 23.34 -11.26
CA GLN A 342 -7.64 24.58 -10.48
C GLN A 342 -8.29 25.75 -11.25
N ARG A 343 -7.96 25.92 -12.54
CA ARG A 343 -8.58 26.96 -13.38
C ARG A 343 -10.07 26.75 -13.56
N GLN A 344 -10.53 25.52 -13.59
CA GLN A 344 -11.96 25.18 -13.74
C GLN A 344 -12.73 25.36 -12.42
N SER A 345 -12.10 25.07 -11.27
CA SER A 345 -12.71 25.24 -9.94
C SER A 345 -12.77 26.69 -9.47
N THR A 346 -11.85 27.54 -9.92
CA THR A 346 -11.81 28.99 -9.55
C THR A 346 -12.65 29.87 -10.47
N ALA A 347 -13.26 29.32 -11.50
CA ALA A 347 -14.15 30.09 -12.38
C ALA A 347 -15.44 30.49 -11.62
N PRO A 348 -15.86 31.77 -11.70
CA PRO A 348 -17.01 32.26 -10.93
C PRO A 348 -18.29 31.50 -11.32
N HIS A 349 -18.91 30.88 -10.34
CA HIS A 349 -20.29 30.39 -10.48
C HIS A 349 -21.20 31.57 -10.67
N SER A 350 -21.87 31.69 -11.83
CA SER A 350 -22.89 32.68 -12.03
C SER A 350 -24.07 32.33 -11.10
N SER A 351 -24.14 33.01 -9.95
CA SER A 351 -25.37 33.05 -9.16
C SER A 351 -26.48 33.58 -10.05
N GLY A 352 -27.36 32.70 -10.45
CA GLY A 352 -28.60 33.06 -11.14
C GLY A 352 -29.45 33.91 -10.19
N GLU A 353 -29.39 35.21 -10.33
CA GLU A 353 -30.37 36.12 -9.75
C GLU A 353 -31.73 35.85 -10.42
N SER A 354 -32.63 35.17 -9.73
CA SER A 354 -34.03 35.06 -10.11
C SER A 354 -34.67 36.44 -9.94
N LYS A 355 -34.81 37.16 -11.04
CA LYS A 355 -35.71 38.32 -11.10
C LYS A 355 -37.13 37.76 -11.07
N THR A 356 -37.74 37.78 -9.90
CA THR A 356 -39.20 37.74 -9.74
C THR A 356 -39.77 39.06 -10.28
N LYS A 357 -40.62 38.93 -11.27
CA LYS A 357 -41.59 39.93 -11.63
C LYS A 357 -42.98 39.46 -11.20
#